data_47f11ed0c643ed19d3402690fdd343a4
#
_entry.id   47f11ed0c643ed19d3402690fdd343a4
#
_cell.length_a   1.000
_cell.length_b   1.000
_cell.length_c   1.000
_cell.angle_alpha   90.00
_cell.angle_beta   90.00
_cell.angle_gamma   90.00
#
_symmetry.space_group_name_H-M   'P 1'
#
loop_
_entity.id
_entity.type
_entity.pdbx_description
1 polymer ?
#
loop_
_entity_poly.entity_id
_entity_poly.type
_entity_poly.pdbx_seq_one_letter_code
_entity_poly.pdbx_strand_id
1 'polypeptide(L)'
;MSSIKKVLIANRGEIALRILRACKELDIQTVAVYSTADKDLKHVRLADEAVCIGPHPSINSYLNIPAIISAAELTHADAIHPGYGFLSENADFADQVEQSGFIFIGPSVENIRVMGDKVAAIEAMQNSGVPCVPGSNGALDNNAKKSLKIAKEIGLPIIIKASGGGGGRGMRVVESEKDLASSIELTKTEALSFFGNDEVYMEKFLTTPRHVEVQVLADQHGNAIHLGERDCSMQRRHQKVVEEAPAPGISEQLRNKIGSICAEACKQINYRGAGTFEFLFDNDEFYFIEMNTRVQVEHPVTEMITGVDIVREQILIAGGDKLSLTQDQVQIRGHAVECRINAEDPVTFMPSPGKITQYHAAGGLGVRIDSHVYNGYNVPPYYDSMIGKVITFGENRTNAIIKMQNALDEMVIDGIKTNIPLQRKIMADKTFKKGGMNIHYLEKMLGEG
;
A
#
# COMPACT_ATOMS: atom_id res chain seq x y z
N MET A 1 -25.28 -4.95 15.25
CA MET A 1 -24.03 -5.24 16.00
C MET A 1 -23.21 -6.17 15.14
N SER A 2 -21.94 -5.90 14.93
CA SER A 2 -21.03 -6.76 14.15
C SER A 2 -21.12 -8.21 14.65
N SER A 3 -21.10 -9.17 13.73
CA SER A 3 -21.03 -10.60 14.08
C SER A 3 -19.67 -10.98 14.67
N ILE A 4 -18.66 -10.13 14.53
CA ILE A 4 -17.27 -10.33 14.97
C ILE A 4 -17.11 -9.86 16.41
N LYS A 5 -16.68 -10.77 17.28
CA LYS A 5 -16.40 -10.50 18.71
C LYS A 5 -14.92 -10.62 19.05
N LYS A 6 -14.16 -11.41 18.26
CA LYS A 6 -12.73 -11.62 18.45
C LYS A 6 -11.99 -11.68 17.14
N VAL A 7 -10.94 -10.86 17.00
CA VAL A 7 -10.10 -10.75 15.79
C VAL A 7 -8.69 -11.24 16.09
N LEU A 8 -8.20 -12.19 15.29
CA LEU A 8 -6.78 -12.50 15.23
C LEU A 8 -6.09 -11.54 14.24
N ILE A 9 -5.03 -10.89 14.71
CA ILE A 9 -4.24 -9.93 13.94
C ILE A 9 -3.05 -10.67 13.34
N ALA A 10 -3.17 -11.07 12.06
CA ALA A 10 -2.15 -11.84 11.33
C ALA A 10 -1.05 -10.93 10.74
N ASN A 11 -0.48 -10.06 11.57
CA ASN A 11 0.56 -9.12 11.17
C ASN A 11 1.41 -8.68 12.38
N ARG A 12 2.37 -7.79 12.15
CA ARG A 12 3.30 -7.25 13.14
C ARG A 12 3.47 -5.73 13.02
N GLY A 13 4.25 -5.16 13.91
CA GLY A 13 4.68 -3.76 13.78
C GLY A 13 3.57 -2.75 14.02
N GLU A 14 3.64 -1.64 13.31
CA GLU A 14 2.71 -0.53 13.50
C GLU A 14 1.29 -0.88 13.05
N ILE A 15 1.15 -1.66 11.95
CA ILE A 15 -0.17 -2.03 11.44
C ILE A 15 -0.91 -2.98 12.38
N ALA A 16 -0.22 -3.91 13.04
CA ALA A 16 -0.84 -4.77 14.04
C ALA A 16 -1.36 -3.94 15.22
N LEU A 17 -0.61 -2.93 15.65
CA LEU A 17 -1.05 -1.99 16.68
C LEU A 17 -2.23 -1.11 16.22
N ARG A 18 -2.24 -0.71 14.93
CA ARG A 18 -3.34 0.05 14.33
C ARG A 18 -4.64 -0.74 14.30
N ILE A 19 -4.57 -2.01 13.89
CA ILE A 19 -5.73 -2.93 13.89
C ILE A 19 -6.23 -3.16 15.32
N LEU A 20 -5.33 -3.40 16.26
CA LEU A 20 -5.66 -3.58 17.67
C LEU A 20 -6.45 -2.38 18.23
N ARG A 21 -6.03 -1.15 17.89
CA ARG A 21 -6.75 0.07 18.30
C ARG A 21 -8.18 0.08 17.73
N ALA A 22 -8.35 -0.19 16.44
CA ALA A 22 -9.67 -0.24 15.82
C ALA A 22 -10.59 -1.31 16.44
N CYS A 23 -10.05 -2.50 16.74
CA CYS A 23 -10.79 -3.55 17.44
C CYS A 23 -11.24 -3.09 18.83
N LYS A 24 -10.34 -2.48 19.61
CA LYS A 24 -10.69 -1.99 20.96
C LYS A 24 -11.73 -0.88 20.95
N GLU A 25 -11.70 0.03 19.97
CA GLU A 25 -12.73 1.06 19.80
C GLU A 25 -14.09 0.49 19.42
N LEU A 26 -14.12 -0.71 18.83
CA LEU A 26 -15.34 -1.47 18.50
C LEU A 26 -15.77 -2.44 19.61
N ASP A 27 -15.08 -2.47 20.76
CA ASP A 27 -15.28 -3.44 21.85
C ASP A 27 -15.12 -4.90 21.38
N ILE A 28 -14.14 -5.14 20.49
CA ILE A 28 -13.79 -6.45 19.92
C ILE A 28 -12.51 -6.95 20.59
N GLN A 29 -12.53 -8.18 21.08
CA GLN A 29 -11.35 -8.86 21.64
C GLN A 29 -10.28 -9.08 20.58
N THR A 30 -9.02 -9.09 20.98
CA THR A 30 -7.87 -9.18 20.08
C THR A 30 -6.95 -10.34 20.43
N VAL A 31 -6.52 -11.06 19.40
CA VAL A 31 -5.45 -12.05 19.48
C VAL A 31 -4.26 -11.54 18.67
N ALA A 32 -3.12 -11.32 19.33
CA ALA A 32 -1.88 -10.99 18.64
C ALA A 32 -1.12 -12.27 18.30
N VAL A 33 -0.72 -12.44 17.05
CA VAL A 33 0.30 -13.44 16.71
C VAL A 33 1.68 -12.78 16.68
N TYR A 34 2.72 -13.55 17.03
CA TYR A 34 4.09 -13.05 17.03
C TYR A 34 5.10 -14.16 16.76
N SER A 35 6.20 -13.80 16.10
CA SER A 35 7.40 -14.65 16.04
C SER A 35 8.23 -14.50 17.31
N THR A 36 9.16 -15.42 17.57
CA THR A 36 10.05 -15.34 18.75
C THR A 36 10.83 -14.03 18.86
N ALA A 37 11.10 -13.32 17.74
CA ALA A 37 11.77 -12.02 17.71
C ALA A 37 10.86 -10.85 18.14
N ASP A 38 9.54 -11.01 18.00
CA ASP A 38 8.55 -9.95 18.19
C ASP A 38 7.76 -10.05 19.51
N LYS A 39 8.17 -10.92 20.43
CA LYS A 39 7.49 -11.13 21.73
C LYS A 39 7.26 -9.86 22.56
N ASP A 40 8.12 -8.86 22.36
CA ASP A 40 8.11 -7.59 23.10
C ASP A 40 7.37 -6.47 22.37
N LEU A 41 6.76 -6.71 21.21
CA LEU A 41 5.99 -5.71 20.48
C LEU A 41 4.78 -5.21 21.29
N LYS A 42 4.44 -3.92 21.11
CA LYS A 42 3.33 -3.30 21.83
C LYS A 42 2.01 -4.01 21.63
N HIS A 43 1.68 -4.43 20.40
CA HIS A 43 0.41 -5.12 20.14
C HIS A 43 0.33 -6.47 20.87
N VAL A 44 1.45 -7.18 21.04
CA VAL A 44 1.50 -8.44 21.81
C VAL A 44 1.18 -8.21 23.29
N ARG A 45 1.70 -7.10 23.84
CA ARG A 45 1.46 -6.75 25.27
C ARG A 45 0.07 -6.17 25.54
N LEU A 46 -0.58 -5.61 24.52
CA LEU A 46 -1.86 -4.89 24.65
C LEU A 46 -3.05 -5.71 24.16
N ALA A 47 -2.82 -6.81 23.44
CA ALA A 47 -3.88 -7.74 23.04
C ALA A 47 -4.44 -8.50 24.24
N ASP A 48 -5.66 -8.98 24.08
CA ASP A 48 -6.32 -9.79 25.12
C ASP A 48 -5.70 -11.17 25.22
N GLU A 49 -5.28 -11.72 24.07
CA GLU A 49 -4.54 -12.99 23.98
C GLU A 49 -3.35 -12.83 23.01
N ALA A 50 -2.31 -13.67 23.19
CA ALA A 50 -1.15 -13.65 22.31
C ALA A 50 -0.61 -15.06 22.07
N VAL A 51 -0.29 -15.39 20.80
CA VAL A 51 0.17 -16.71 20.38
C VAL A 51 1.47 -16.61 19.62
N CYS A 52 2.51 -17.33 20.04
CA CYS A 52 3.75 -17.46 19.29
C CYS A 52 3.54 -18.44 18.13
N ILE A 53 3.69 -17.94 16.89
CA ILE A 53 3.46 -18.73 15.66
C ILE A 53 4.74 -19.29 15.04
N GLY A 54 5.89 -19.13 15.68
CA GLY A 54 7.14 -19.73 15.20
C GLY A 54 8.37 -18.86 15.39
N PRO A 55 9.53 -19.28 14.82
CA PRO A 55 10.79 -18.54 14.89
C PRO A 55 10.76 -17.28 14.01
N HIS A 56 11.81 -16.45 14.11
CA HIS A 56 11.91 -15.16 13.41
C HIS A 56 11.86 -15.21 11.88
N PRO A 57 12.29 -16.23 11.12
CA PRO A 57 12.10 -16.21 9.67
C PRO A 57 10.61 -16.15 9.31
N SER A 58 10.22 -15.20 8.49
CA SER A 58 8.81 -14.97 8.12
C SER A 58 8.15 -16.20 7.51
N ILE A 59 8.89 -16.99 6.72
CA ILE A 59 8.40 -18.24 6.11
C ILE A 59 7.95 -19.28 7.16
N ASN A 60 8.53 -19.23 8.37
CA ASN A 60 8.25 -20.16 9.46
C ASN A 60 7.30 -19.54 10.51
N SER A 61 6.79 -18.32 10.28
CA SER A 61 5.92 -17.60 11.21
C SER A 61 4.82 -16.85 10.46
N TYR A 62 5.01 -15.58 10.08
CA TYR A 62 4.00 -14.70 9.47
C TYR A 62 3.55 -15.15 8.07
N LEU A 63 4.32 -15.99 7.37
CA LEU A 63 3.95 -16.63 6.10
C LEU A 63 3.53 -18.10 6.27
N ASN A 64 3.47 -18.60 7.50
CA ASN A 64 3.05 -19.95 7.80
C ASN A 64 1.54 -20.02 8.02
N ILE A 65 0.79 -20.26 6.96
CA ILE A 65 -0.68 -20.32 6.98
C ILE A 65 -1.21 -21.30 8.04
N PRO A 66 -0.73 -22.57 8.12
CA PRO A 66 -1.19 -23.51 9.14
C PRO A 66 -1.01 -23.00 10.56
N ALA A 67 0.10 -22.33 10.87
CA ALA A 67 0.35 -21.81 12.21
C ALA A 67 -0.62 -20.66 12.57
N ILE A 68 -0.98 -19.82 11.61
CA ILE A 68 -1.95 -18.73 11.81
C ILE A 68 -3.36 -19.30 12.00
N ILE A 69 -3.79 -20.24 11.18
CA ILE A 69 -5.09 -20.92 11.31
C ILE A 69 -5.20 -21.62 12.65
N SER A 70 -4.19 -22.41 13.04
CA SER A 70 -4.17 -23.09 14.34
C SER A 70 -4.22 -22.11 15.52
N ALA A 71 -3.58 -20.95 15.41
CA ALA A 71 -3.69 -19.90 16.44
C ALA A 71 -5.12 -19.33 16.52
N ALA A 72 -5.83 -19.18 15.39
CA ALA A 72 -7.22 -18.73 15.36
C ALA A 72 -8.16 -19.77 15.98
N GLU A 73 -7.96 -21.04 15.67
CA GLU A 73 -8.72 -22.16 16.28
C GLU A 73 -8.51 -22.23 17.78
N LEU A 74 -7.26 -22.19 18.24
CA LEU A 74 -6.88 -22.28 19.66
C LEU A 74 -7.51 -21.17 20.50
N THR A 75 -7.60 -19.97 19.92
CA THR A 75 -8.10 -18.76 20.62
C THR A 75 -9.58 -18.51 20.36
N HIS A 76 -10.24 -19.35 19.58
CA HIS A 76 -11.64 -19.18 19.17
C HIS A 76 -11.90 -17.78 18.57
N ALA A 77 -11.03 -17.34 17.66
CA ALA A 77 -11.25 -16.10 16.93
C ALA A 77 -12.42 -16.24 15.95
N ASP A 78 -13.17 -15.16 15.71
CA ASP A 78 -14.24 -15.15 14.70
C ASP A 78 -13.68 -14.74 13.33
N ALA A 79 -12.67 -13.88 13.32
CA ALA A 79 -12.12 -13.27 12.11
C ALA A 79 -10.60 -13.14 12.17
N ILE A 80 -9.98 -13.03 10.99
CA ILE A 80 -8.55 -12.81 10.82
C ILE A 80 -8.34 -11.54 10.00
N HIS A 81 -7.57 -10.60 10.55
CA HIS A 81 -7.16 -9.38 9.85
C HIS A 81 -5.71 -9.49 9.39
N PRO A 82 -5.44 -9.52 8.08
CA PRO A 82 -4.08 -9.70 7.54
C PRO A 82 -3.23 -8.42 7.55
N GLY A 83 -3.82 -7.23 7.74
CA GLY A 83 -3.15 -5.95 7.60
C GLY A 83 -2.68 -5.67 6.18
N TYR A 84 -1.40 -5.34 6.00
CA TYR A 84 -0.71 -5.22 4.71
C TYR A 84 0.61 -6.01 4.70
N GLY A 85 1.12 -6.34 3.50
CA GLY A 85 2.28 -7.22 3.34
C GLY A 85 1.98 -8.66 3.77
N PHE A 86 3.01 -9.49 3.94
CA PHE A 86 2.88 -10.92 4.28
C PHE A 86 1.80 -11.64 3.47
N LEU A 87 0.70 -12.06 4.11
CA LEU A 87 -0.38 -12.84 3.51
C LEU A 87 -1.61 -11.99 3.10
N SER A 88 -1.54 -10.68 3.21
CA SER A 88 -2.71 -9.80 2.98
C SER A 88 -3.27 -9.86 1.56
N GLU A 89 -2.46 -10.19 0.56
CA GLU A 89 -2.84 -10.35 -0.85
C GLU A 89 -2.63 -11.78 -1.35
N ASN A 90 -2.64 -12.74 -0.43
CA ASN A 90 -2.52 -14.16 -0.75
C ASN A 90 -3.91 -14.82 -0.84
N ALA A 91 -4.34 -15.16 -2.07
CA ALA A 91 -5.65 -15.75 -2.31
C ALA A 91 -5.84 -17.11 -1.64
N ASP A 92 -4.77 -17.94 -1.58
CA ASP A 92 -4.83 -19.25 -0.94
C ASP A 92 -4.97 -19.12 0.57
N PHE A 93 -4.36 -18.09 1.19
CA PHE A 93 -4.57 -17.79 2.59
C PHE A 93 -6.02 -17.38 2.88
N ALA A 94 -6.57 -16.45 2.09
CA ALA A 94 -7.95 -16.01 2.24
C ALA A 94 -8.92 -17.20 2.09
N ASP A 95 -8.69 -18.08 1.12
CA ASP A 95 -9.49 -19.29 0.88
C ASP A 95 -9.41 -20.25 2.07
N GLN A 96 -8.21 -20.55 2.58
CA GLN A 96 -8.03 -21.41 3.74
C GLN A 96 -8.67 -20.84 5.01
N VAL A 97 -8.62 -19.51 5.22
CA VAL A 97 -9.31 -18.83 6.33
C VAL A 97 -10.81 -19.07 6.25
N GLU A 98 -11.42 -18.82 5.07
CA GLU A 98 -12.87 -18.99 4.88
C GLU A 98 -13.28 -20.47 4.97
N GLN A 99 -12.52 -21.40 4.40
CA GLN A 99 -12.77 -22.85 4.50
C GLN A 99 -12.64 -23.38 5.93
N SER A 100 -11.81 -22.76 6.76
CA SER A 100 -11.68 -23.10 8.18
C SER A 100 -12.80 -22.50 9.06
N GLY A 101 -13.76 -21.78 8.45
CA GLY A 101 -14.91 -21.20 9.14
C GLY A 101 -14.67 -19.83 9.78
N PHE A 102 -13.56 -19.18 9.47
CA PHE A 102 -13.24 -17.82 9.94
C PHE A 102 -13.62 -16.78 8.90
N ILE A 103 -13.90 -15.56 9.36
CA ILE A 103 -14.11 -14.41 8.47
C ILE A 103 -12.74 -13.84 8.08
N PHE A 104 -12.46 -13.76 6.78
CA PHE A 104 -11.31 -13.02 6.28
C PHE A 104 -11.66 -11.53 6.20
N ILE A 105 -10.94 -10.67 6.94
CA ILE A 105 -11.14 -9.21 6.90
C ILE A 105 -10.39 -8.65 5.70
N GLY A 106 -11.05 -8.62 4.56
CA GLY A 106 -10.51 -8.23 3.27
C GLY A 106 -11.48 -8.54 2.14
N PRO A 107 -11.03 -8.41 0.88
CA PRO A 107 -11.84 -8.74 -0.29
C PRO A 107 -12.09 -10.24 -0.43
N SER A 108 -12.88 -10.61 -1.41
CA SER A 108 -13.11 -12.02 -1.75
C SER A 108 -11.84 -12.66 -2.31
N VAL A 109 -11.73 -13.98 -2.17
CA VAL A 109 -10.63 -14.77 -2.77
C VAL A 109 -10.49 -14.50 -4.28
N GLU A 110 -11.63 -14.39 -4.96
CA GLU A 110 -11.67 -14.11 -6.41
C GLU A 110 -11.09 -12.72 -6.73
N ASN A 111 -11.48 -11.68 -5.98
CA ASN A 111 -10.92 -10.33 -6.19
C ASN A 111 -9.41 -10.29 -5.95
N ILE A 112 -8.91 -11.00 -4.91
CA ILE A 112 -7.47 -11.07 -4.65
C ILE A 112 -6.76 -11.77 -5.82
N ARG A 113 -7.33 -12.87 -6.33
CA ARG A 113 -6.73 -13.64 -7.43
C ARG A 113 -6.71 -12.85 -8.73
N VAL A 114 -7.83 -12.23 -9.12
CA VAL A 114 -7.92 -11.41 -10.34
C VAL A 114 -7.01 -10.20 -10.27
N MET A 115 -7.02 -9.45 -9.14
CA MET A 115 -6.18 -8.25 -9.01
C MET A 115 -4.71 -8.57 -8.80
N GLY A 116 -4.35 -9.78 -8.37
CA GLY A 116 -2.97 -10.25 -8.26
C GLY A 116 -2.32 -10.61 -9.60
N ASP A 117 -3.11 -10.86 -10.65
CA ASP A 117 -2.62 -11.04 -12.01
C ASP A 117 -2.76 -9.73 -12.81
N LYS A 118 -1.64 -9.17 -13.27
CA LYS A 118 -1.63 -7.85 -13.91
C LYS A 118 -2.43 -7.80 -15.22
N VAL A 119 -2.43 -8.87 -16.00
CA VAL A 119 -3.17 -8.93 -17.27
C VAL A 119 -4.66 -9.02 -16.98
N ALA A 120 -5.07 -9.92 -16.08
CA ALA A 120 -6.45 -10.06 -15.66
C ALA A 120 -6.99 -8.79 -15.00
N ALA A 121 -6.17 -8.13 -14.16
CA ALA A 121 -6.53 -6.87 -13.52
C ALA A 121 -6.77 -5.75 -14.54
N ILE A 122 -5.86 -5.58 -15.51
CA ILE A 122 -6.02 -4.58 -16.57
C ILE A 122 -7.28 -4.85 -17.39
N GLU A 123 -7.53 -6.10 -17.78
CA GLU A 123 -8.74 -6.49 -18.53
C GLU A 123 -10.01 -6.20 -17.73
N ALA A 124 -10.06 -6.60 -16.46
CA ALA A 124 -11.19 -6.33 -15.58
C ALA A 124 -11.45 -4.82 -15.41
N MET A 125 -10.38 -4.02 -15.27
CA MET A 125 -10.47 -2.58 -15.11
C MET A 125 -10.89 -1.89 -16.41
N GLN A 126 -10.38 -2.29 -17.56
CA GLN A 126 -10.82 -1.78 -18.86
C GLN A 126 -12.32 -2.05 -19.09
N ASN A 127 -12.77 -3.28 -18.80
CA ASN A 127 -14.18 -3.66 -18.91
C ASN A 127 -15.07 -2.84 -17.96
N SER A 128 -14.52 -2.38 -16.84
CA SER A 128 -15.20 -1.51 -15.86
C SER A 128 -15.06 -0.01 -16.16
N GLY A 129 -14.44 0.38 -17.29
CA GLY A 129 -14.30 1.78 -17.70
C GLY A 129 -13.20 2.54 -16.97
N VAL A 130 -12.32 1.87 -16.23
CA VAL A 130 -11.15 2.48 -15.60
C VAL A 130 -10.10 2.78 -16.68
N PRO A 131 -9.57 4.01 -16.78
CA PRO A 131 -8.56 4.35 -17.78
C PRO A 131 -7.26 3.61 -17.49
N CYS A 132 -6.80 2.83 -18.45
CA CYS A 132 -5.56 2.04 -18.37
C CYS A 132 -4.49 2.61 -19.30
N VAL A 133 -3.22 2.28 -19.02
CA VAL A 133 -2.12 2.62 -19.93
C VAL A 133 -2.39 1.96 -21.29
N PRO A 134 -2.32 2.70 -22.41
CA PRO A 134 -2.41 2.10 -23.74
C PRO A 134 -1.38 0.98 -23.89
N GLY A 135 -1.82 -0.22 -24.28
CA GLY A 135 -0.97 -1.39 -24.26
C GLY A 135 -1.43 -2.50 -25.21
N SER A 136 -0.83 -3.67 -25.07
CA SER A 136 -1.10 -4.84 -25.91
C SER A 136 -2.44 -5.52 -25.64
N ASN A 137 -3.17 -5.08 -24.61
CA ASN A 137 -4.44 -5.68 -24.17
C ASN A 137 -4.34 -7.21 -24.00
N GLY A 138 -3.32 -7.64 -23.27
CA GLY A 138 -3.02 -9.03 -23.01
C GLY A 138 -1.56 -9.40 -23.27
N ALA A 139 -1.24 -10.66 -23.00
CA ALA A 139 0.10 -11.20 -23.22
C ALA A 139 0.50 -11.17 -24.71
N LEU A 140 1.77 -10.89 -24.96
CA LEU A 140 2.34 -10.92 -26.30
C LEU A 140 2.49 -12.37 -26.76
N ASP A 141 1.99 -12.65 -27.95
CA ASP A 141 2.28 -13.91 -28.63
C ASP A 141 3.72 -13.92 -29.24
N ASN A 142 4.16 -15.06 -29.74
CA ASN A 142 5.48 -15.21 -30.36
C ASN A 142 5.56 -14.62 -31.78
N ASN A 143 4.60 -13.78 -32.18
CA ASN A 143 4.55 -13.18 -33.52
C ASN A 143 5.19 -11.79 -33.53
N ALA A 144 6.46 -11.70 -33.88
CA ALA A 144 7.20 -10.44 -33.93
C ALA A 144 6.55 -9.36 -34.82
N LYS A 145 5.87 -9.74 -35.92
CA LYS A 145 5.18 -8.75 -36.78
C LYS A 145 3.96 -8.15 -36.10
N LYS A 146 3.21 -8.99 -35.35
CA LYS A 146 2.06 -8.50 -34.54
C LYS A 146 2.51 -7.60 -33.42
N SER A 147 3.56 -8.00 -32.70
CA SER A 147 4.16 -7.16 -31.62
C SER A 147 4.65 -5.81 -32.15
N LEU A 148 5.27 -5.80 -33.34
CA LEU A 148 5.71 -4.54 -33.97
C LEU A 148 4.52 -3.65 -34.37
N LYS A 149 3.42 -4.24 -34.86
CA LYS A 149 2.21 -3.49 -35.20
C LYS A 149 1.62 -2.83 -33.92
N ILE A 150 1.49 -3.60 -32.85
CA ILE A 150 1.00 -3.11 -31.54
C ILE A 150 1.90 -1.96 -31.04
N ALA A 151 3.22 -2.14 -31.07
CA ALA A 151 4.17 -1.11 -30.64
C ALA A 151 4.02 0.21 -31.43
N LYS A 152 3.73 0.12 -32.74
CA LYS A 152 3.46 1.29 -33.60
C LYS A 152 2.13 1.99 -33.24
N GLU A 153 1.11 1.22 -32.93
CA GLU A 153 -0.20 1.75 -32.52
C GLU A 153 -0.12 2.46 -31.16
N ILE A 154 0.63 1.90 -30.21
CA ILE A 154 0.88 2.51 -28.88
C ILE A 154 1.78 3.75 -29.01
N GLY A 155 2.75 3.72 -29.91
CA GLY A 155 3.78 4.78 -30.09
C GLY A 155 4.92 4.66 -29.06
N LEU A 156 6.16 4.75 -29.58
CA LEU A 156 7.38 4.73 -28.75
C LEU A 156 7.54 5.99 -27.90
N PRO A 157 8.23 5.94 -26.77
CA PRO A 157 8.77 4.73 -26.14
C PRO A 157 7.68 3.85 -25.52
N ILE A 158 7.95 2.54 -25.48
CA ILE A 158 7.11 1.55 -24.80
C ILE A 158 7.88 0.84 -23.69
N ILE A 159 7.19 0.19 -22.80
CA ILE A 159 7.77 -0.69 -21.79
C ILE A 159 7.18 -2.10 -21.94
N ILE A 160 8.06 -3.11 -21.91
CA ILE A 160 7.68 -4.52 -21.87
C ILE A 160 7.75 -4.96 -20.41
N LYS A 161 6.72 -5.65 -19.93
CA LYS A 161 6.59 -6.09 -18.54
C LYS A 161 6.24 -7.56 -18.46
N ALA A 162 6.80 -8.27 -17.48
CA ALA A 162 6.37 -9.62 -17.12
C ALA A 162 4.96 -9.60 -16.47
N SER A 163 4.08 -10.52 -16.86
CA SER A 163 2.72 -10.67 -16.31
C SER A 163 2.72 -10.92 -14.81
N GLY A 164 3.60 -11.80 -14.32
CA GLY A 164 3.80 -12.08 -12.89
C GLY A 164 4.79 -11.17 -12.19
N GLY A 165 5.29 -10.11 -12.85
CA GLY A 165 6.38 -9.26 -12.36
C GLY A 165 5.94 -8.24 -11.30
N GLY A 166 6.85 -7.89 -10.38
CA GLY A 166 6.65 -6.88 -9.38
C GLY A 166 7.98 -6.25 -8.91
N GLY A 167 7.91 -5.11 -8.22
CA GLY A 167 9.09 -4.47 -7.63
C GLY A 167 10.15 -4.00 -8.62
N GLY A 168 9.77 -3.65 -9.86
CA GLY A 168 10.70 -3.14 -10.87
C GLY A 168 11.52 -4.21 -11.61
N ARG A 169 11.25 -5.51 -11.41
CA ARG A 169 11.91 -6.62 -12.10
C ARG A 169 11.07 -7.13 -13.26
N GLY A 170 11.74 -7.66 -14.30
CA GLY A 170 11.07 -8.15 -15.51
C GLY A 170 10.43 -7.02 -16.32
N MET A 171 11.06 -5.86 -16.39
CA MET A 171 10.62 -4.71 -17.16
C MET A 171 11.76 -4.15 -18.01
N ARG A 172 11.42 -3.75 -19.26
CA ARG A 172 12.39 -3.19 -20.20
C ARG A 172 11.78 -2.10 -21.06
N VAL A 173 12.38 -0.92 -21.03
CA VAL A 173 11.98 0.20 -21.91
C VAL A 173 12.57 -0.02 -23.31
N VAL A 174 11.76 0.24 -24.33
CA VAL A 174 12.12 0.16 -25.74
C VAL A 174 11.87 1.51 -26.41
N GLU A 175 12.95 2.13 -26.84
CA GLU A 175 12.90 3.44 -27.50
C GLU A 175 12.92 3.35 -29.03
N SER A 176 13.32 2.20 -29.57
CA SER A 176 13.49 1.97 -31.01
C SER A 176 12.82 0.66 -31.46
N GLU A 177 12.16 0.69 -32.63
CA GLU A 177 11.57 -0.52 -33.24
C GLU A 177 12.60 -1.63 -33.45
N LYS A 178 13.87 -1.29 -33.67
CA LYS A 178 14.97 -2.25 -33.93
C LYS A 178 15.23 -3.12 -32.71
N ASP A 179 15.04 -2.58 -31.52
CA ASP A 179 15.35 -3.26 -30.25
C ASP A 179 14.17 -4.05 -29.71
N LEU A 180 12.98 -3.93 -30.34
CA LEU A 180 11.75 -4.51 -29.84
C LEU A 180 11.83 -6.03 -29.69
N ALA A 181 12.23 -6.74 -30.74
CA ALA A 181 12.26 -8.21 -30.73
C ALA A 181 13.22 -8.77 -29.68
N SER A 182 14.46 -8.22 -29.63
CA SER A 182 15.44 -8.63 -28.64
C SER A 182 15.00 -8.32 -27.22
N SER A 183 14.34 -7.18 -27.02
CA SER A 183 13.82 -6.78 -25.71
C SER A 183 12.70 -7.69 -25.22
N ILE A 184 11.81 -8.15 -26.11
CA ILE A 184 10.77 -9.13 -25.77
C ILE A 184 11.40 -10.44 -25.30
N GLU A 185 12.33 -11.02 -26.08
CA GLU A 185 12.99 -12.28 -25.75
C GLU A 185 13.76 -12.22 -24.43
N LEU A 186 14.50 -11.13 -24.21
CA LEU A 186 15.23 -10.92 -22.94
C LEU A 186 14.27 -10.82 -21.76
N THR A 187 13.16 -10.07 -21.90
CA THR A 187 12.18 -9.92 -20.81
C THR A 187 11.46 -11.24 -20.54
N LYS A 188 11.14 -12.04 -21.57
CA LYS A 188 10.59 -13.39 -21.39
C LYS A 188 11.53 -14.31 -20.61
N THR A 189 12.82 -14.29 -20.97
CA THR A 189 13.86 -15.10 -20.29
C THR A 189 13.98 -14.70 -18.82
N GLU A 190 14.01 -13.40 -18.53
CA GLU A 190 14.03 -12.88 -17.19
C GLU A 190 12.76 -13.25 -16.40
N ALA A 191 11.58 -13.12 -17.04
CA ALA A 191 10.30 -13.46 -16.45
C ALA A 191 10.22 -14.94 -16.06
N LEU A 192 10.63 -15.84 -16.94
CA LEU A 192 10.67 -17.27 -16.67
C LEU A 192 11.62 -17.58 -15.48
N SER A 193 12.79 -16.94 -15.46
CA SER A 193 13.81 -17.17 -14.41
C SER A 193 13.35 -16.70 -13.04
N PHE A 194 12.69 -15.54 -12.95
CA PHE A 194 12.33 -14.92 -11.67
C PHE A 194 10.94 -15.30 -11.17
N PHE A 195 9.99 -15.53 -12.09
CA PHE A 195 8.57 -15.69 -11.75
C PHE A 195 7.99 -17.05 -12.17
N GLY A 196 8.77 -17.88 -12.91
CA GLY A 196 8.31 -19.19 -13.37
C GLY A 196 7.30 -19.12 -14.55
N ASN A 197 7.04 -17.92 -15.07
CA ASN A 197 6.14 -17.65 -16.18
C ASN A 197 6.83 -16.71 -17.18
N ASP A 198 6.81 -17.03 -18.49
CA ASP A 198 7.44 -16.23 -19.54
C ASP A 198 6.47 -15.25 -20.22
N GLU A 199 5.25 -15.13 -19.73
CA GLU A 199 4.28 -14.18 -20.26
C GLU A 199 4.72 -12.75 -20.05
N VAL A 200 4.73 -11.97 -21.14
CA VAL A 200 5.04 -10.54 -21.12
C VAL A 200 3.98 -9.77 -21.91
N TYR A 201 3.74 -8.53 -21.54
CA TYR A 201 2.88 -7.58 -22.24
C TYR A 201 3.63 -6.26 -22.48
N MET A 202 3.12 -5.39 -23.33
CA MET A 202 3.71 -4.07 -23.56
C MET A 202 2.70 -2.95 -23.29
N GLU A 203 3.23 -1.81 -22.84
CA GLU A 203 2.48 -0.61 -22.57
C GLU A 203 3.24 0.64 -23.04
N LYS A 204 2.53 1.76 -23.17
CA LYS A 204 3.14 3.07 -23.35
C LYS A 204 4.06 3.38 -22.16
N PHE A 205 5.28 3.80 -22.43
CA PHE A 205 6.18 4.28 -21.39
C PHE A 205 5.93 5.75 -21.12
N LEU A 206 5.54 6.07 -19.90
CA LEU A 206 5.38 7.44 -19.42
C LEU A 206 6.71 7.88 -18.80
N THR A 207 7.28 8.98 -19.32
CA THR A 207 8.65 9.37 -18.96
C THR A 207 8.74 10.13 -17.64
N THR A 208 7.71 10.88 -17.29
CA THR A 208 7.71 11.75 -16.08
C THR A 208 6.38 11.71 -15.32
N PRO A 209 5.77 10.54 -15.13
CA PRO A 209 4.49 10.49 -14.46
C PRO A 209 4.62 10.73 -12.95
N ARG A 210 3.48 11.09 -12.35
CA ARG A 210 3.29 11.05 -10.90
C ARG A 210 2.64 9.71 -10.52
N HIS A 211 2.89 9.26 -9.32
CA HIS A 211 2.18 8.13 -8.73
C HIS A 211 1.02 8.67 -7.90
N VAL A 212 -0.17 8.53 -8.39
CA VAL A 212 -1.40 8.97 -7.73
C VAL A 212 -2.32 7.77 -7.55
N GLU A 213 -2.94 7.66 -6.40
CA GLU A 213 -3.76 6.51 -6.08
C GLU A 213 -5.10 6.92 -5.46
N VAL A 214 -6.15 6.15 -5.69
CA VAL A 214 -7.51 6.42 -5.22
C VAL A 214 -7.93 5.39 -4.18
N GLN A 215 -8.27 5.86 -2.98
CA GLN A 215 -8.78 5.02 -1.90
C GLN A 215 -10.26 4.73 -2.10
N VAL A 216 -10.65 3.46 -2.03
CA VAL A 216 -12.04 3.02 -2.06
C VAL A 216 -12.40 2.19 -0.83
N LEU A 217 -13.69 2.21 -0.50
CA LEU A 217 -14.34 1.30 0.43
C LEU A 217 -15.59 0.74 -0.25
N ALA A 218 -15.81 -0.56 -0.12
CA ALA A 218 -17.00 -1.21 -0.67
C ALA A 218 -17.54 -2.27 0.29
N ASP A 219 -18.86 -2.42 0.36
CA ASP A 219 -19.54 -3.41 1.22
C ASP A 219 -20.10 -4.58 0.41
N GLN A 220 -20.63 -5.58 1.13
CA GLN A 220 -21.24 -6.77 0.56
C GLN A 220 -22.67 -6.51 0.01
N HIS A 221 -23.19 -5.29 0.13
CA HIS A 221 -24.53 -4.89 -0.25
C HIS A 221 -24.59 -4.09 -1.55
N GLY A 222 -23.44 -4.01 -2.27
CA GLY A 222 -23.33 -3.30 -3.53
C GLY A 222 -23.07 -1.80 -3.39
N ASN A 223 -22.75 -1.31 -2.19
CA ASN A 223 -22.34 0.07 -2.01
C ASN A 223 -20.80 0.20 -2.14
N ALA A 224 -20.35 1.24 -2.80
CA ALA A 224 -18.95 1.59 -2.89
C ALA A 224 -18.78 3.11 -2.91
N ILE A 225 -17.75 3.59 -2.23
CA ILE A 225 -17.39 5.02 -2.15
C ILE A 225 -15.89 5.19 -2.39
N HIS A 226 -15.48 6.38 -2.84
CA HIS A 226 -14.09 6.80 -2.83
C HIS A 226 -13.83 7.83 -1.73
N LEU A 227 -12.63 7.82 -1.18
CA LEU A 227 -12.17 8.75 -0.14
C LEU A 227 -11.15 9.76 -0.66
N GLY A 228 -11.15 10.01 -1.97
CA GLY A 228 -10.17 10.86 -2.63
C GLY A 228 -8.87 10.14 -2.98
N GLU A 229 -7.92 10.93 -3.42
CA GLU A 229 -6.63 10.47 -3.89
C GLU A 229 -5.47 10.87 -2.97
N ARG A 230 -4.37 10.11 -3.11
CA ARG A 230 -3.07 10.38 -2.51
C ARG A 230 -2.01 10.57 -3.61
N ASP A 231 -1.02 11.39 -3.35
CA ASP A 231 0.21 11.47 -4.14
C ASP A 231 1.33 10.69 -3.42
N CYS A 232 1.87 9.71 -4.12
CA CYS A 232 2.94 8.85 -3.64
C CYS A 232 4.20 8.93 -4.53
N SER A 233 4.38 10.06 -5.22
CA SER A 233 5.48 10.26 -6.18
C SER A 233 6.86 10.39 -5.52
N MET A 234 6.91 10.76 -4.22
CA MET A 234 8.17 10.80 -3.47
C MET A 234 8.59 9.39 -3.08
N GLN A 235 9.23 8.70 -4.01
CA GLN A 235 9.67 7.31 -3.89
C GLN A 235 11.12 7.15 -4.33
N ARG A 236 11.77 6.11 -3.83
CA ARG A 236 13.10 5.67 -4.21
C ARG A 236 13.06 4.18 -4.53
N ARG A 237 13.54 3.80 -5.71
CA ARG A 237 13.52 2.40 -6.18
C ARG A 237 12.14 1.75 -6.02
N HIS A 238 11.10 2.49 -6.40
CA HIS A 238 9.69 2.10 -6.27
C HIS A 238 9.18 1.92 -4.83
N GLN A 239 9.93 2.38 -3.82
CA GLN A 239 9.48 2.42 -2.43
C GLN A 239 9.04 3.84 -2.08
N LYS A 240 7.79 4.00 -1.67
CA LYS A 240 7.22 5.27 -1.22
C LYS A 240 7.94 5.73 0.06
N VAL A 241 8.28 7.01 0.14
CA VAL A 241 9.04 7.62 1.25
C VAL A 241 8.24 8.71 1.93
N VAL A 242 7.53 9.52 1.13
CA VAL A 242 6.59 10.54 1.60
C VAL A 242 5.32 10.44 0.77
N GLU A 243 4.19 10.49 1.44
CA GLU A 243 2.86 10.48 0.85
C GLU A 243 2.05 11.70 1.31
N GLU A 244 1.15 12.18 0.48
CA GLU A 244 0.29 13.31 0.83
C GLU A 244 -1.12 13.17 0.25
N ALA A 245 -2.10 13.75 0.91
CA ALA A 245 -3.48 13.82 0.47
C ALA A 245 -4.11 15.19 0.83
N PRO A 246 -4.93 15.74 -0.08
CA PRO A 246 -5.13 15.34 -1.48
C PRO A 246 -3.89 15.61 -2.34
N ALA A 247 -3.81 14.99 -3.53
CA ALA A 247 -2.68 15.15 -4.44
C ALA A 247 -2.59 16.61 -4.97
N PRO A 248 -1.42 17.26 -4.88
CA PRO A 248 -1.27 18.64 -5.31
C PRO A 248 -1.59 18.80 -6.80
N GLY A 249 -2.34 19.86 -7.15
CA GLY A 249 -2.65 20.23 -8.54
C GLY A 249 -3.76 19.39 -9.20
N ILE A 250 -4.33 18.38 -8.51
CA ILE A 250 -5.51 17.68 -9.00
C ILE A 250 -6.77 18.44 -8.56
N SER A 251 -7.58 18.83 -9.54
CA SER A 251 -8.84 19.55 -9.27
C SER A 251 -9.87 18.66 -8.60
N GLU A 252 -10.78 19.26 -7.83
CA GLU A 252 -11.91 18.53 -7.22
C GLU A 252 -12.76 17.82 -8.29
N GLN A 253 -12.98 18.44 -9.43
CA GLN A 253 -13.72 17.84 -10.54
C GLN A 253 -13.03 16.58 -11.06
N LEU A 254 -11.71 16.62 -11.26
CA LEU A 254 -10.95 15.48 -11.75
C LEU A 254 -10.88 14.35 -10.70
N ARG A 255 -10.69 14.72 -9.43
CA ARG A 255 -10.77 13.80 -8.27
C ARG A 255 -12.09 13.05 -8.22
N ASN A 256 -13.20 13.79 -8.29
CA ASN A 256 -14.54 13.19 -8.22
C ASN A 256 -14.83 12.31 -9.44
N LYS A 257 -14.34 12.70 -10.63
CA LYS A 257 -14.48 11.89 -11.85
C LYS A 257 -13.79 10.55 -11.70
N ILE A 258 -12.48 10.54 -11.37
CA ILE A 258 -11.74 9.28 -11.25
C ILE A 258 -12.22 8.44 -10.07
N GLY A 259 -12.52 9.08 -8.94
CA GLY A 259 -13.04 8.42 -7.75
C GLY A 259 -14.36 7.70 -8.03
N SER A 260 -15.29 8.35 -8.74
CA SER A 260 -16.57 7.74 -9.14
C SER A 260 -16.37 6.54 -10.06
N ILE A 261 -15.43 6.62 -11.00
CA ILE A 261 -15.08 5.48 -11.88
C ILE A 261 -14.57 4.31 -11.04
N CYS A 262 -13.66 4.55 -10.08
CA CYS A 262 -13.13 3.50 -9.20
C CYS A 262 -14.22 2.88 -8.31
N ALA A 263 -15.10 3.69 -7.74
CA ALA A 263 -16.22 3.19 -6.94
C ALA A 263 -17.19 2.35 -7.77
N GLU A 264 -17.50 2.76 -9.00
CA GLU A 264 -18.35 1.99 -9.91
C GLU A 264 -17.68 0.67 -10.34
N ALA A 265 -16.37 0.68 -10.63
CA ALA A 265 -15.61 -0.54 -10.89
C ALA A 265 -15.67 -1.53 -9.71
N CYS A 266 -15.56 -1.05 -8.47
CA CYS A 266 -15.74 -1.90 -7.29
C CYS A 266 -17.11 -2.61 -7.26
N LYS A 267 -18.19 -1.92 -7.63
CA LYS A 267 -19.53 -2.54 -7.70
C LYS A 267 -19.60 -3.62 -8.77
N GLN A 268 -19.03 -3.36 -9.95
CA GLN A 268 -19.04 -4.31 -11.08
C GLN A 268 -18.29 -5.60 -10.80
N ILE A 269 -17.17 -5.52 -10.06
CA ILE A 269 -16.39 -6.71 -9.66
C ILE A 269 -16.83 -7.29 -8.30
N ASN A 270 -17.91 -6.81 -7.71
CA ASN A 270 -18.40 -7.21 -6.38
C ASN A 270 -17.29 -7.13 -5.31
N TYR A 271 -16.51 -6.03 -5.32
CA TYR A 271 -15.45 -5.79 -4.34
C TYR A 271 -16.03 -5.54 -2.95
N ARG A 272 -15.33 -6.01 -1.91
CA ARG A 272 -15.62 -5.71 -0.51
C ARG A 272 -14.35 -5.34 0.26
N GLY A 273 -14.49 -4.48 1.28
CA GLY A 273 -13.39 -4.01 2.11
C GLY A 273 -12.72 -2.75 1.58
N ALA A 274 -11.52 -2.49 2.07
CA ALA A 274 -10.68 -1.38 1.60
C ALA A 274 -9.86 -1.83 0.40
N GLY A 275 -9.78 -0.96 -0.61
CA GLY A 275 -8.93 -1.15 -1.78
C GLY A 275 -8.33 0.17 -2.25
N THR A 276 -7.25 0.09 -3.00
CA THR A 276 -6.59 1.26 -3.57
C THR A 276 -6.27 1.01 -5.02
N PHE A 277 -6.77 1.87 -5.90
CA PHE A 277 -6.41 1.89 -7.31
C PHE A 277 -5.17 2.76 -7.48
N GLU A 278 -4.08 2.19 -7.95
CA GLU A 278 -2.85 2.92 -8.25
C GLU A 278 -2.80 3.33 -9.72
N PHE A 279 -2.40 4.59 -9.95
CA PHE A 279 -2.32 5.19 -11.28
C PHE A 279 -0.98 5.86 -11.50
N LEU A 280 -0.52 5.82 -12.75
CA LEU A 280 0.37 6.85 -13.28
C LEU A 280 -0.48 8.03 -13.72
N PHE A 281 -0.13 9.22 -13.26
CA PHE A 281 -0.82 10.47 -13.62
C PHE A 281 0.12 11.35 -14.43
N ASP A 282 -0.29 11.66 -15.64
CA ASP A 282 0.48 12.50 -16.57
C ASP A 282 -0.47 13.33 -17.45
N ASN A 283 -0.19 14.62 -17.64
CA ASN A 283 -0.98 15.53 -18.48
C ASN A 283 -2.50 15.52 -18.18
N ASP A 284 -2.86 15.57 -16.89
CA ASP A 284 -4.25 15.52 -16.40
C ASP A 284 -5.00 14.21 -16.70
N GLU A 285 -4.29 13.15 -17.08
CA GLU A 285 -4.85 11.84 -17.34
C GLU A 285 -4.34 10.80 -16.32
N PHE A 286 -5.24 9.89 -15.94
CA PHE A 286 -4.95 8.77 -15.06
C PHE A 286 -4.77 7.51 -15.89
N TYR A 287 -3.78 6.70 -15.55
CA TYR A 287 -3.48 5.42 -16.20
C TYR A 287 -3.31 4.35 -15.14
N PHE A 288 -4.29 3.45 -15.03
CA PHE A 288 -4.29 2.36 -14.06
C PHE A 288 -3.07 1.45 -14.23
N ILE A 289 -2.44 1.09 -13.11
CA ILE A 289 -1.31 0.17 -13.07
C ILE A 289 -1.59 -1.08 -12.24
N GLU A 290 -2.23 -0.93 -11.08
CA GLU A 290 -2.60 -2.06 -10.23
C GLU A 290 -3.67 -1.65 -9.19
N MET A 291 -4.30 -2.65 -8.58
CA MET A 291 -5.18 -2.45 -7.44
C MET A 291 -4.64 -3.23 -6.24
N ASN A 292 -4.35 -2.52 -5.17
CA ASN A 292 -4.01 -3.16 -3.90
C ASN A 292 -5.29 -3.55 -3.17
N THR A 293 -5.44 -4.85 -2.94
CA THR A 293 -6.65 -5.46 -2.36
C THR A 293 -6.57 -5.54 -0.82
N ARG A 294 -6.09 -4.48 -0.20
CA ARG A 294 -5.81 -4.37 1.24
C ARG A 294 -5.77 -2.91 1.69
N VAL A 295 -5.68 -2.69 2.99
CA VAL A 295 -5.24 -1.39 3.51
C VAL A 295 -3.78 -1.13 3.12
N GLN A 296 -3.44 0.12 2.79
CA GLN A 296 -2.06 0.52 2.48
C GLN A 296 -1.38 1.18 3.69
N VAL A 297 -0.04 1.28 3.63
CA VAL A 297 0.77 1.96 4.67
C VAL A 297 0.28 3.38 4.87
N GLU A 298 0.03 4.09 3.78
CA GLU A 298 -0.31 5.51 3.68
C GLU A 298 -1.80 5.85 3.87
N HIS A 299 -2.63 4.87 4.31
CA HIS A 299 -4.04 5.13 4.63
C HIS A 299 -4.26 6.29 5.62
N PRO A 300 -3.33 6.58 6.55
CA PRO A 300 -3.52 7.65 7.53
C PRO A 300 -3.70 9.04 6.93
N VAL A 301 -3.07 9.38 5.79
CA VAL A 301 -3.28 10.71 5.19
C VAL A 301 -4.71 10.88 4.69
N THR A 302 -5.32 9.82 4.17
CA THR A 302 -6.74 9.81 3.79
C THR A 302 -7.65 9.93 5.02
N GLU A 303 -7.36 9.18 6.08
CA GLU A 303 -8.11 9.27 7.34
C GLU A 303 -8.07 10.68 7.93
N MET A 304 -6.92 11.34 7.88
CA MET A 304 -6.75 12.70 8.43
C MET A 304 -7.56 13.76 7.67
N ILE A 305 -7.70 13.63 6.35
CA ILE A 305 -8.44 14.62 5.54
C ILE A 305 -9.94 14.32 5.44
N THR A 306 -10.37 13.08 5.68
CA THR A 306 -11.78 12.67 5.56
C THR A 306 -12.47 12.45 6.90
N GLY A 307 -11.70 12.14 7.95
CA GLY A 307 -12.22 11.70 9.24
C GLY A 307 -12.78 10.27 9.23
N VAL A 308 -12.59 9.51 8.16
CA VAL A 308 -13.06 8.12 8.03
C VAL A 308 -11.98 7.17 8.52
N ASP A 309 -12.28 6.34 9.51
CA ASP A 309 -11.39 5.27 9.97
C ASP A 309 -11.49 4.04 9.05
N ILE A 310 -10.52 3.91 8.14
CA ILE A 310 -10.50 2.86 7.10
C ILE A 310 -10.40 1.46 7.72
N VAL A 311 -9.60 1.27 8.74
CA VAL A 311 -9.41 -0.03 9.38
C VAL A 311 -10.66 -0.44 10.16
N ARG A 312 -11.32 0.50 10.81
CA ARG A 312 -12.62 0.27 11.45
C ARG A 312 -13.68 -0.15 10.44
N GLU A 313 -13.78 0.55 9.31
CA GLU A 313 -14.71 0.20 8.23
C GLU A 313 -14.42 -1.21 7.67
N GLN A 314 -13.14 -1.61 7.50
CA GLN A 314 -12.81 -2.98 7.07
C GLN A 314 -13.41 -4.04 8.01
N ILE A 315 -13.31 -3.82 9.32
CA ILE A 315 -13.84 -4.77 10.33
C ILE A 315 -15.36 -4.82 10.27
N LEU A 316 -16.03 -3.67 10.20
CA LEU A 316 -17.49 -3.58 10.12
C LEU A 316 -18.03 -4.24 8.84
N ILE A 317 -17.44 -3.91 7.70
CA ILE A 317 -17.81 -4.51 6.40
C ILE A 317 -17.65 -6.03 6.42
N ALA A 318 -16.53 -6.52 6.94
CA ALA A 318 -16.29 -7.97 7.06
C ALA A 318 -17.32 -8.67 7.98
N GLY A 319 -17.79 -7.96 9.01
CA GLY A 319 -18.87 -8.39 9.89
C GLY A 319 -20.27 -8.39 9.26
N GLY A 320 -20.39 -7.96 8.00
CA GLY A 320 -21.66 -7.92 7.26
C GLY A 320 -22.41 -6.59 7.34
N ASP A 321 -21.85 -5.58 7.97
CA ASP A 321 -22.44 -4.25 8.03
C ASP A 321 -22.35 -3.53 6.67
N LYS A 322 -23.30 -2.62 6.41
CA LYS A 322 -23.20 -1.67 5.30
C LYS A 322 -22.15 -0.61 5.61
N LEU A 323 -21.61 0.03 4.58
CA LEU A 323 -20.79 1.23 4.75
C LEU A 323 -21.45 2.20 5.71
N SER A 324 -20.68 2.77 6.63
CA SER A 324 -21.19 3.69 7.67
C SER A 324 -21.58 5.05 7.10
N LEU A 325 -21.20 5.34 5.84
CA LEU A 325 -21.43 6.62 5.17
C LEU A 325 -21.67 6.42 3.67
N THR A 326 -22.35 7.39 3.08
CA THR A 326 -22.57 7.49 1.63
C THR A 326 -21.55 8.44 0.99
N GLN A 327 -21.44 8.44 -0.36
CA GLN A 327 -20.44 9.28 -1.05
C GLN A 327 -20.65 10.78 -0.80
N ASP A 328 -21.86 11.25 -0.69
CA ASP A 328 -22.20 12.66 -0.43
C ASP A 328 -21.85 13.12 1.00
N GLN A 329 -21.62 12.18 1.92
CA GLN A 329 -21.17 12.45 3.27
C GLN A 329 -19.64 12.52 3.38
N VAL A 330 -18.91 12.02 2.38
CA VAL A 330 -17.44 12.12 2.35
C VAL A 330 -17.03 13.56 2.09
N GLN A 331 -16.32 14.15 3.04
CA GLN A 331 -15.82 15.52 2.94
C GLN A 331 -14.31 15.52 3.07
N ILE A 332 -13.63 16.02 2.04
CA ILE A 332 -12.18 16.22 2.07
C ILE A 332 -11.88 17.61 2.63
N ARG A 333 -11.10 17.68 3.71
CA ARG A 333 -10.76 18.92 4.41
C ARG A 333 -9.26 19.02 4.62
N GLY A 334 -8.71 20.22 4.40
CA GLY A 334 -7.30 20.49 4.65
C GLY A 334 -6.35 19.65 3.79
N HIS A 335 -5.21 19.35 4.37
CA HIS A 335 -4.15 18.57 3.71
C HIS A 335 -3.37 17.77 4.75
N ALA A 336 -3.00 16.54 4.42
CA ALA A 336 -2.16 15.69 5.25
C ALA A 336 -0.90 15.25 4.51
N VAL A 337 0.19 15.12 5.26
CA VAL A 337 1.48 14.59 4.79
C VAL A 337 1.90 13.48 5.73
N GLU A 338 2.38 12.37 5.17
CA GLU A 338 2.98 11.26 5.91
C GLU A 338 4.46 11.13 5.53
N CYS A 339 5.30 10.90 6.54
CA CYS A 339 6.70 10.50 6.38
C CYS A 339 6.89 9.12 6.98
N ARG A 340 7.37 8.16 6.19
CA ARG A 340 7.78 6.85 6.70
C ARG A 340 9.09 6.98 7.45
N ILE A 341 9.13 6.45 8.67
CA ILE A 341 10.33 6.45 9.50
C ILE A 341 10.92 5.04 9.52
N ASN A 342 12.10 4.93 8.90
CA ASN A 342 12.82 3.67 8.76
C ASN A 342 14.07 3.66 9.64
N ALA A 343 14.36 2.51 10.23
CA ALA A 343 15.62 2.20 10.92
C ALA A 343 16.71 1.93 9.87
N GLU A 344 17.23 3.00 9.26
CA GLU A 344 18.18 2.97 8.14
C GLU A 344 19.18 4.13 8.25
N ASP A 345 20.37 3.90 7.73
CA ASP A 345 21.32 4.99 7.52
C ASP A 345 20.78 5.97 6.48
N PRO A 346 20.66 7.28 6.78
CA PRO A 346 20.01 8.25 5.90
C PRO A 346 20.75 8.55 4.58
N VAL A 347 21.97 8.06 4.44
CA VAL A 347 22.82 8.28 3.25
C VAL A 347 22.97 7.00 2.44
N THR A 348 23.31 5.89 3.10
CA THR A 348 23.56 4.61 2.42
C THR A 348 22.31 3.74 2.29
N PHE A 349 21.24 4.06 3.03
CA PHE A 349 19.99 3.31 3.12
C PHE A 349 20.15 1.87 3.63
N MET A 350 21.30 1.58 4.25
CA MET A 350 21.51 0.29 4.88
C MET A 350 20.66 0.18 6.15
N PRO A 351 19.97 -0.96 6.36
CA PRO A 351 19.23 -1.20 7.60
C PRO A 351 20.09 -0.99 8.84
N SER A 352 19.51 -0.40 9.88
CA SER A 352 20.17 -0.13 11.16
C SER A 352 19.40 -0.78 12.31
N PRO A 353 19.39 -2.12 12.41
CA PRO A 353 18.79 -2.81 13.54
C PRO A 353 19.56 -2.51 14.83
N GLY A 354 18.88 -2.64 15.98
CA GLY A 354 19.54 -2.40 17.26
C GLY A 354 18.59 -1.89 18.33
N LYS A 355 19.14 -1.60 19.50
CA LYS A 355 18.35 -1.17 20.65
C LYS A 355 18.12 0.33 20.62
N ILE A 356 16.86 0.75 20.66
CA ILE A 356 16.47 2.15 20.86
C ILE A 356 16.72 2.52 22.31
N THR A 357 17.66 3.44 22.53
CA THR A 357 18.05 3.90 23.87
C THR A 357 17.21 5.07 24.35
N GLN A 358 16.75 5.92 23.42
CA GLN A 358 15.83 7.01 23.70
C GLN A 358 14.80 7.12 22.58
N TYR A 359 13.54 7.30 22.95
CA TYR A 359 12.42 7.53 22.04
C TYR A 359 11.53 8.64 22.57
N HIS A 360 11.36 9.71 21.79
CA HIS A 360 10.35 10.74 22.01
C HIS A 360 9.53 10.92 20.73
N ALA A 361 8.22 10.75 20.85
CA ALA A 361 7.28 10.98 19.75
C ALA A 361 6.85 12.44 19.74
N ALA A 362 6.85 13.05 18.56
CA ALA A 362 6.32 14.40 18.39
C ALA A 362 4.81 14.44 18.71
N GLY A 363 4.34 15.61 19.11
CA GLY A 363 2.94 15.82 19.50
C GLY A 363 2.36 17.14 18.97
N GLY A 364 1.14 17.44 19.42
CA GLY A 364 0.43 18.66 19.07
C GLY A 364 -0.77 18.47 18.15
N LEU A 365 -1.53 19.55 17.95
CA LEU A 365 -2.76 19.52 17.14
C LEU A 365 -2.46 19.20 15.68
N GLY A 366 -3.03 18.09 15.18
CA GLY A 366 -2.84 17.62 13.81
C GLY A 366 -1.51 16.89 13.60
N VAL A 367 -0.90 16.35 14.65
CA VAL A 367 0.24 15.43 14.60
C VAL A 367 -0.23 14.04 15.06
N ARG A 368 -0.02 13.03 14.22
CA ARG A 368 -0.30 11.62 14.51
C ARG A 368 0.97 10.80 14.31
N ILE A 369 1.27 9.92 15.26
CA ILE A 369 2.38 8.98 15.16
C ILE A 369 1.84 7.56 15.22
N ASP A 370 1.99 6.82 14.12
CA ASP A 370 1.71 5.40 14.05
C ASP A 370 3.03 4.62 14.15
N SER A 371 3.32 4.09 15.34
CA SER A 371 4.60 3.43 15.62
C SER A 371 4.45 2.37 16.71
N HIS A 372 5.21 1.29 16.57
CA HIS A 372 5.27 0.21 17.54
C HIS A 372 6.48 0.28 18.46
N VAL A 373 7.45 1.16 18.19
CA VAL A 373 8.69 1.26 18.98
C VAL A 373 8.52 2.08 20.28
N TYR A 374 9.44 1.89 21.19
CA TYR A 374 9.47 2.54 22.49
C TYR A 374 10.91 2.49 23.08
N ASN A 375 11.14 3.20 24.20
CA ASN A 375 12.43 3.15 24.89
C ASN A 375 12.81 1.71 25.27
N GLY A 376 13.99 1.27 24.87
CA GLY A 376 14.50 -0.06 25.13
C GLY A 376 14.05 -1.13 24.15
N TYR A 377 13.20 -0.83 23.16
CA TYR A 377 12.84 -1.76 22.11
C TYR A 377 14.05 -2.10 21.23
N ASN A 378 14.19 -3.38 20.89
CA ASN A 378 15.23 -3.86 20.00
C ASN A 378 14.65 -4.08 18.61
N VAL A 379 15.03 -3.24 17.65
CA VAL A 379 14.64 -3.37 16.24
C VAL A 379 15.32 -4.61 15.65
N PRO A 380 14.57 -5.65 15.26
CA PRO A 380 15.15 -6.87 14.74
C PRO A 380 15.66 -6.70 13.30
N PRO A 381 16.70 -7.46 12.87
CA PRO A 381 17.22 -7.39 11.50
C PRO A 381 16.46 -8.26 10.48
N TYR A 382 15.34 -8.86 10.87
CA TYR A 382 14.67 -9.92 10.10
C TYR A 382 13.51 -9.44 9.24
N TYR A 383 13.04 -8.21 9.45
CA TYR A 383 11.84 -7.65 8.84
C TYR A 383 12.14 -6.31 8.20
N ASP A 384 11.12 -5.73 7.56
CA ASP A 384 11.21 -4.38 7.01
C ASP A 384 11.70 -3.37 8.05
N SER A 385 12.49 -2.40 7.59
CA SER A 385 13.12 -1.39 8.43
C SER A 385 12.17 -0.33 8.97
N MET A 386 10.92 -0.26 8.48
CA MET A 386 9.95 0.76 8.90
C MET A 386 9.53 0.56 10.36
N ILE A 387 9.83 1.55 11.19
CA ILE A 387 9.55 1.56 12.63
C ILE A 387 8.37 2.47 13.02
N GLY A 388 7.87 3.23 12.08
CA GLY A 388 6.71 4.10 12.29
C GLY A 388 6.48 5.07 11.16
N LYS A 389 5.43 5.85 11.31
CA LYS A 389 5.00 6.92 10.39
C LYS A 389 4.70 8.16 11.20
N VAL A 390 5.12 9.31 10.69
CA VAL A 390 4.71 10.63 11.17
C VAL A 390 3.70 11.18 10.20
N ILE A 391 2.52 11.52 10.65
CA ILE A 391 1.46 12.08 9.84
C ILE A 391 1.10 13.44 10.40
N THR A 392 1.02 14.45 9.53
CA THR A 392 0.62 15.80 9.94
C THR A 392 -0.54 16.30 9.10
N PHE A 393 -1.45 16.99 9.75
CA PHE A 393 -2.63 17.60 9.15
C PHE A 393 -2.60 19.12 9.33
N GLY A 394 -2.87 19.85 8.25
CA GLY A 394 -3.02 21.31 8.24
C GLY A 394 -4.24 21.76 7.46
N GLU A 395 -4.67 23.01 7.66
CA GLU A 395 -5.76 23.62 6.91
C GLU A 395 -5.47 23.68 5.40
N ASN A 396 -4.19 23.65 5.05
CA ASN A 396 -3.67 23.60 3.70
C ASN A 396 -2.32 22.89 3.67
N ARG A 397 -1.80 22.62 2.48
CA ARG A 397 -0.55 21.90 2.25
C ARG A 397 0.65 22.57 2.93
N THR A 398 0.75 23.89 2.85
CA THR A 398 1.87 24.64 3.49
C THR A 398 1.87 24.42 4.99
N ASN A 399 0.71 24.51 5.64
CA ASN A 399 0.59 24.28 7.08
C ASN A 399 0.88 22.82 7.49
N ALA A 400 0.47 21.85 6.68
CA ALA A 400 0.80 20.44 6.91
C ALA A 400 2.32 20.20 6.83
N ILE A 401 3.01 20.76 5.83
CA ILE A 401 4.47 20.66 5.67
C ILE A 401 5.21 21.35 6.83
N ILE A 402 4.77 22.54 7.26
CA ILE A 402 5.39 23.21 8.42
C ILE A 402 5.25 22.37 9.70
N LYS A 403 4.07 21.79 9.92
CA LYS A 403 3.86 20.89 11.06
C LYS A 403 4.75 19.64 10.96
N MET A 404 4.94 19.09 9.75
CA MET A 404 5.85 17.96 9.55
C MET A 404 7.30 18.33 9.87
N GLN A 405 7.77 19.50 9.45
CA GLN A 405 9.11 19.97 9.80
C GLN A 405 9.27 20.04 11.32
N ASN A 406 8.33 20.67 12.03
CA ASN A 406 8.36 20.77 13.48
C ASN A 406 8.30 19.38 14.15
N ALA A 407 7.45 18.49 13.68
CA ALA A 407 7.34 17.13 14.22
C ALA A 407 8.62 16.31 14.04
N LEU A 408 9.26 16.40 12.85
CA LEU A 408 10.52 15.74 12.59
C LEU A 408 11.68 16.34 13.43
N ASP A 409 11.64 17.64 13.76
CA ASP A 409 12.64 18.29 14.61
C ASP A 409 12.45 17.94 16.09
N GLU A 410 11.21 17.76 16.54
CA GLU A 410 10.88 17.34 17.90
C GLU A 410 11.20 15.85 18.16
N MET A 411 11.09 15.01 17.12
CA MET A 411 11.21 13.56 17.26
C MET A 411 12.65 13.12 17.62
N VAL A 412 12.79 12.27 18.64
CA VAL A 412 14.07 11.70 19.07
C VAL A 412 14.00 10.18 18.98
N ILE A 413 14.95 9.58 18.25
CA ILE A 413 15.15 8.13 18.20
C ILE A 413 16.67 7.89 18.24
N ASP A 414 17.18 7.52 19.40
CA ASP A 414 18.62 7.27 19.62
C ASP A 414 18.91 5.77 19.78
N GLY A 415 20.16 5.39 19.53
CA GLY A 415 20.67 4.02 19.61
C GLY A 415 20.67 3.29 18.29
N ILE A 416 19.95 3.79 17.28
CA ILE A 416 19.93 3.32 15.88
C ILE A 416 20.00 4.51 14.94
N LYS A 417 20.33 4.26 13.66
CA LYS A 417 20.20 5.28 12.62
C LYS A 417 18.79 5.25 12.06
N THR A 418 18.26 6.41 11.67
CA THR A 418 16.96 6.57 11.02
C THR A 418 17.05 7.47 9.80
N ASN A 419 16.06 7.38 8.92
CA ASN A 419 15.94 8.24 7.75
C ASN A 419 15.34 9.64 8.07
N ILE A 420 15.14 10.01 9.35
CA ILE A 420 14.65 11.35 9.74
C ILE A 420 15.44 12.49 9.09
N PRO A 421 16.79 12.46 8.99
CA PRO A 421 17.55 13.51 8.29
C PRO A 421 17.17 13.64 6.81
N LEU A 422 16.86 12.55 6.12
CA LEU A 422 16.37 12.58 4.75
C LEU A 422 14.97 13.23 4.69
N GLN A 423 14.06 12.85 5.60
CA GLN A 423 12.72 13.43 5.65
C GLN A 423 12.77 14.95 5.88
N ARG A 424 13.64 15.44 6.78
CA ARG A 424 13.88 16.87 6.98
C ARG A 424 14.36 17.56 5.69
N LYS A 425 15.29 16.93 4.95
CA LYS A 425 15.79 17.45 3.66
C LYS A 425 14.66 17.56 2.64
N ILE A 426 13.79 16.55 2.52
CA ILE A 426 12.64 16.55 1.62
C ILE A 426 11.66 17.67 2.01
N MET A 427 11.31 17.79 3.29
CA MET A 427 10.37 18.82 3.77
C MET A 427 10.92 20.25 3.60
N ALA A 428 12.24 20.43 3.58
CA ALA A 428 12.88 21.73 3.33
C ALA A 428 12.97 22.07 1.83
N ASP A 429 12.86 21.09 0.94
CA ASP A 429 13.09 21.24 -0.49
C ASP A 429 12.07 22.16 -1.14
N LYS A 430 12.55 23.10 -1.99
CA LYS A 430 11.71 24.11 -2.65
C LYS A 430 10.79 23.50 -3.70
N THR A 431 11.23 22.46 -4.39
CA THR A 431 10.44 21.79 -5.43
C THR A 431 9.35 20.94 -4.80
N PHE A 432 9.68 20.20 -3.72
CA PHE A 432 8.68 19.50 -2.93
C PHE A 432 7.59 20.46 -2.43
N LYS A 433 7.97 21.62 -1.89
CA LYS A 433 7.02 22.64 -1.42
C LYS A 433 6.09 23.19 -2.53
N LYS A 434 6.51 23.19 -3.78
CA LYS A 434 5.63 23.54 -4.92
C LYS A 434 4.58 22.45 -5.20
N GLY A 435 4.92 21.17 -4.98
CA GLY A 435 4.09 20.02 -5.32
C GLY A 435 4.22 19.58 -6.78
N GLY A 436 3.61 18.43 -7.09
CA GLY A 436 3.53 17.91 -8.46
C GLY A 436 4.83 17.28 -8.98
N MET A 437 5.72 16.79 -8.12
CA MET A 437 6.93 16.05 -8.52
C MET A 437 6.55 14.73 -9.17
N ASN A 438 7.38 14.30 -10.14
CA ASN A 438 7.27 12.98 -10.73
C ASN A 438 8.02 11.89 -9.90
N ILE A 439 7.81 10.64 -10.26
CA ILE A 439 8.37 9.47 -9.54
C ILE A 439 9.91 9.41 -9.52
N HIS A 440 10.61 10.14 -10.38
CA HIS A 440 12.08 10.16 -10.48
C HIS A 440 12.71 11.29 -9.65
N TYR A 441 11.89 12.16 -9.06
CA TYR A 441 12.39 13.37 -8.42
C TYR A 441 13.33 13.10 -7.24
N LEU A 442 12.97 12.16 -6.36
CA LEU A 442 13.77 11.86 -5.18
C LEU A 442 15.14 11.29 -5.54
N GLU A 443 15.21 10.37 -6.50
CA GLU A 443 16.48 9.79 -6.98
C GLU A 443 17.39 10.88 -7.57
N LYS A 444 16.83 11.78 -8.38
CA LYS A 444 17.55 12.94 -8.90
C LYS A 444 18.04 13.87 -7.79
N MET A 445 17.21 14.14 -6.77
CA MET A 445 17.61 14.97 -5.61
C MET A 445 18.73 14.34 -4.80
N LEU A 446 18.83 13.00 -4.79
CA LEU A 446 19.88 12.24 -4.13
C LEU A 446 21.14 12.06 -4.99
N GLY A 447 21.11 12.43 -6.27
CA GLY A 447 22.21 12.22 -7.21
C GLY A 447 22.35 10.77 -7.71
N GLU A 448 21.27 10.01 -7.67
CA GLU A 448 21.19 8.61 -8.11
C GLU A 448 20.60 8.44 -9.52
N GLY A 449 20.12 9.54 -10.15
CA GLY A 449 19.48 9.55 -11.46
C GLY A 449 20.39 10.04 -12.60
#